data_9461318085d49f5dd17cbb2e98e36051
#
_entry.id   9461318085d49f5dd17cbb2e98e36051
#
_cell.length_a   1.000
_cell.length_b   1.000
_cell.length_c   1.000
_cell.angle_alpha   90.00
_cell.angle_beta   90.00
_cell.angle_gamma   90.00
#
_symmetry.space_group_name_H-M   'P 1'
#
loop_
_entity.id
_entity.type
_entity.pdbx_description
1 polymer ?
#
loop_
_entity_poly.entity_id
_entity_poly.type
_entity_poly.pdbx_seq_one_letter_code
_entity_poly.pdbx_strand_id
1 'polypeptide(L)'
;QKIIAGLEIKNSLSYGLGGNDNGTNSSLKIPPAFSVDPISETGGSAVEIHGRPIFKISYDPVRQNRFADHSALRWAALLMLVAAMMAYLAGERTFKAYFMVMPLLTVLFVAAYIWALRMNGSTTLFSPRLFADKTFFSLGSLIIVNTYITLATACGFLIRGRITKMLISDRGSARLKLGIFGAVLGLFIAVIGAYTHTTMTSVLDNSNISMQLYRAGSKAVYSILVYVSYTGLLICILLLMQMLRPVVHEFTGKHLNILTRKPLVAFALFAAAYFSITSAAYGLKKEKDRAVVWAN
;
A
#
# COMPACT_ATOMS: atom_id res chain seq x y z
N GLN A 1 33.53 39.03 4.17
CA GLN A 1 32.98 37.65 4.33
C GLN A 1 32.75 37.07 2.92
N LYS A 2 33.42 35.97 2.58
CA LYS A 2 33.15 35.21 1.34
C LYS A 2 32.05 34.21 1.70
N ILE A 3 30.88 34.33 1.06
CA ILE A 3 29.80 33.34 1.13
C ILE A 3 30.03 32.34 0.01
N ILE A 4 30.27 31.08 0.33
CA ILE A 4 30.37 29.98 -0.64
C ILE A 4 29.03 29.23 -0.63
N ALA A 5 28.27 29.35 -1.72
CA ALA A 5 27.06 28.56 -1.92
C ALA A 5 27.36 27.43 -2.89
N GLY A 6 27.11 26.19 -2.48
CA GLY A 6 27.24 24.99 -3.31
C GLY A 6 25.87 24.42 -3.67
N LEU A 7 25.66 24.12 -4.96
CA LEU A 7 24.48 23.38 -5.41
C LEU A 7 24.91 21.94 -5.77
N GLU A 8 24.34 20.97 -5.09
CA GLU A 8 24.55 19.57 -5.41
C GLU A 8 23.74 19.19 -6.66
N ILE A 9 24.40 18.86 -7.75
CA ILE A 9 23.76 18.50 -9.03
C ILE A 9 23.55 16.98 -9.11
N LYS A 10 24.57 16.19 -8.77
CA LYS A 10 24.57 14.74 -8.77
C LYS A 10 25.43 14.22 -7.64
N ASN A 11 24.94 13.21 -6.93
CA ASN A 11 25.68 12.56 -5.85
C ASN A 11 25.64 11.03 -6.04
N SER A 12 26.78 10.41 -6.17
CA SER A 12 26.92 8.95 -6.27
C SER A 12 26.57 8.23 -4.96
N LEU A 13 26.60 8.96 -3.83
CA LEU A 13 26.25 8.46 -2.49
C LEU A 13 24.76 8.71 -2.12
N SER A 14 24.03 9.49 -2.91
CA SER A 14 22.63 9.87 -2.62
C SER A 14 21.61 8.75 -2.80
N TYR A 15 22.03 7.54 -2.64
CA TYR A 15 21.15 6.40 -2.46
C TYR A 15 20.33 6.57 -1.17
N GLY A 16 19.26 7.37 -1.22
CA GLY A 16 18.32 7.51 -0.12
C GLY A 16 17.80 8.91 0.23
N LEU A 17 18.41 9.98 -0.24
CA LEU A 17 18.07 11.36 0.15
C LEU A 17 17.40 12.17 -0.97
N GLY A 18 16.37 11.64 -1.62
CA GLY A 18 15.52 12.43 -2.54
C GLY A 18 16.09 12.67 -3.94
N GLY A 19 17.11 11.93 -4.35
CA GLY A 19 17.61 11.92 -5.72
C GLY A 19 16.73 11.06 -6.65
N ASN A 20 16.67 11.41 -7.93
CA ASN A 20 16.16 10.55 -8.99
C ASN A 20 17.04 9.30 -9.12
N ASP A 21 16.56 8.27 -9.83
CA ASP A 21 17.28 6.99 -10.06
C ASP A 21 18.72 7.14 -10.58
N ASN A 22 19.06 8.32 -11.09
CA ASN A 22 20.40 8.69 -11.59
C ASN A 22 21.26 9.43 -10.55
N GLY A 23 20.85 9.56 -9.30
CA GLY A 23 21.56 10.34 -8.28
C GLY A 23 21.49 11.85 -8.48
N THR A 24 20.71 12.37 -9.45
CA THR A 24 20.52 13.79 -9.67
C THR A 24 19.57 14.42 -8.67
N ASN A 25 19.84 15.65 -8.29
CA ASN A 25 18.97 16.39 -7.37
C ASN A 25 17.59 16.61 -7.99
N SER A 26 16.54 16.11 -7.34
CA SER A 26 15.15 16.17 -7.81
C SER A 26 14.61 17.60 -7.96
N SER A 27 15.20 18.56 -7.26
CA SER A 27 14.82 19.98 -7.36
C SER A 27 15.18 20.59 -8.71
N LEU A 28 16.15 20.00 -9.44
CA LEU A 28 16.59 20.51 -10.73
C LEU A 28 15.67 20.12 -11.90
N LYS A 29 14.66 19.27 -11.68
CA LYS A 29 13.68 18.83 -12.70
C LYS A 29 14.30 18.43 -14.04
N ILE A 30 15.48 17.78 -14.01
CA ILE A 30 16.16 17.30 -15.21
C ILE A 30 15.30 16.23 -15.88
N PRO A 31 14.96 16.36 -17.17
CA PRO A 31 14.18 15.33 -17.85
C PRO A 31 14.89 13.98 -17.82
N PRO A 32 14.17 12.87 -17.72
CA PRO A 32 14.76 11.54 -17.53
C PRO A 32 15.62 11.06 -18.70
N ALA A 33 15.42 11.63 -19.90
CA ALA A 33 16.24 11.35 -21.08
C ALA A 33 17.65 11.96 -21.01
N PHE A 34 17.89 12.87 -20.05
CA PHE A 34 19.19 13.48 -19.87
C PHE A 34 19.90 12.91 -18.64
N SER A 35 21.19 12.63 -18.78
CA SER A 35 22.07 12.35 -17.65
C SER A 35 23.09 13.45 -17.45
N VAL A 36 23.46 13.67 -16.20
CA VAL A 36 24.55 14.58 -15.84
C VAL A 36 25.74 13.71 -15.45
N ASP A 37 26.84 13.86 -16.20
CA ASP A 37 27.99 12.98 -16.07
C ASP A 37 29.25 13.81 -15.74
N PRO A 38 30.27 13.22 -15.08
CA PRO A 38 31.55 13.87 -14.83
C PRO A 38 32.24 14.24 -16.13
N ILE A 39 33.13 15.25 -16.09
CA ILE A 39 33.90 15.70 -17.25
C ILE A 39 34.75 14.57 -17.85
N SER A 40 35.18 13.63 -17.02
CA SER A 40 36.02 12.48 -17.40
C SER A 40 35.32 11.47 -18.29
N GLU A 41 33.98 11.46 -18.35
CA GLU A 41 33.26 10.49 -19.19
C GLU A 41 33.29 10.89 -20.67
N THR A 42 33.37 9.89 -21.55
CA THR A 42 33.35 10.08 -22.99
C THR A 42 31.92 10.30 -23.49
N GLY A 43 31.68 11.36 -24.27
CA GLY A 43 30.37 11.70 -24.84
C GLY A 43 29.68 12.86 -24.13
N GLY A 44 28.56 13.34 -24.69
CA GLY A 44 27.80 14.47 -24.17
C GLY A 44 28.38 15.86 -24.48
N SER A 45 27.59 16.90 -24.18
CA SER A 45 27.98 18.28 -24.32
C SER A 45 28.45 18.83 -22.98
N ALA A 46 29.64 19.46 -22.96
CA ALA A 46 30.17 20.07 -21.76
C ALA A 46 29.41 21.36 -21.42
N VAL A 47 29.06 21.53 -20.16
CA VAL A 47 28.52 22.77 -19.62
C VAL A 47 29.65 23.53 -18.97
N GLU A 48 29.89 24.74 -19.47
CA GLU A 48 30.99 25.59 -19.03
C GLU A 48 30.45 26.78 -18.22
N ILE A 49 31.12 27.11 -17.14
CA ILE A 49 30.90 28.35 -16.40
C ILE A 49 32.23 29.12 -16.38
N HIS A 50 32.21 30.34 -16.88
CA HIS A 50 33.41 31.19 -17.07
C HIS A 50 34.54 30.49 -17.85
N GLY A 51 34.20 29.74 -18.92
CA GLY A 51 35.15 29.03 -19.75
C GLY A 51 35.78 27.78 -19.13
N ARG A 52 35.27 27.33 -17.97
CA ARG A 52 35.70 26.09 -17.33
C ARG A 52 34.59 25.05 -17.42
N PRO A 53 34.85 23.89 -18.02
CA PRO A 53 33.88 22.82 -18.04
C PRO A 53 33.65 22.26 -16.62
N ILE A 54 32.39 22.15 -16.20
CA ILE A 54 32.02 21.72 -14.84
C ILE A 54 31.44 20.33 -14.86
N PHE A 55 30.56 20.02 -15.82
CA PHE A 55 29.95 18.72 -16.02
C PHE A 55 29.52 18.54 -17.47
N LYS A 56 29.16 17.31 -17.84
CA LYS A 56 28.62 17.03 -19.18
C LYS A 56 27.15 16.66 -19.08
N ILE A 57 26.38 17.00 -20.11
CA ILE A 57 25.00 16.54 -20.28
C ILE A 57 24.98 15.60 -21.46
N SER A 58 24.54 14.35 -21.23
CA SER A 58 24.33 13.38 -22.29
C SER A 58 22.85 13.10 -22.48
N TYR A 59 22.43 12.93 -23.72
CA TYR A 59 21.07 12.55 -24.10
C TYR A 59 21.03 11.08 -24.47
N ASP A 60 20.17 10.32 -23.78
CA ASP A 60 19.96 8.90 -24.04
C ASP A 60 18.54 8.65 -24.57
N PRO A 61 18.37 8.48 -25.91
CA PRO A 61 17.07 8.24 -26.50
C PRO A 61 16.43 6.91 -26.06
N VAL A 62 17.22 5.93 -25.62
CA VAL A 62 16.73 4.64 -25.12
C VAL A 62 16.03 4.84 -23.77
N ARG A 63 16.52 5.76 -22.95
CA ARG A 63 15.87 6.15 -21.70
C ARG A 63 14.53 6.84 -21.95
N GLN A 64 14.42 7.70 -22.95
CA GLN A 64 13.17 8.35 -23.32
C GLN A 64 12.08 7.31 -23.67
N ASN A 65 12.42 6.28 -24.42
CA ASN A 65 11.48 5.21 -24.77
C ASN A 65 11.10 4.31 -23.57
N ARG A 66 11.98 4.17 -22.58
CA ARG A 66 11.64 3.46 -21.34
C ARG A 66 10.61 4.22 -20.50
N PHE A 67 10.52 5.54 -20.64
CA PHE A 67 9.57 6.39 -19.91
C PHE A 67 8.26 6.64 -20.67
N ALA A 68 8.18 6.34 -21.96
CA ALA A 68 6.90 6.10 -22.65
C ALA A 68 6.28 4.77 -22.18
N ASP A 69 6.33 4.55 -20.87
CA ASP A 69 5.95 3.30 -20.24
C ASP A 69 4.43 3.23 -20.19
N HIS A 70 3.88 2.22 -20.86
CA HIS A 70 2.48 1.86 -20.79
C HIS A 70 2.07 1.27 -19.42
N SER A 71 2.85 1.52 -18.37
CA SER A 71 2.60 1.04 -17.03
C SER A 71 1.24 1.50 -16.50
N ALA A 72 0.88 2.76 -16.73
CA ALA A 72 -0.42 3.29 -16.36
C ALA A 72 -1.57 2.54 -17.06
N LEU A 73 -1.42 2.20 -18.34
CA LEU A 73 -2.40 1.42 -19.10
C LEU A 73 -2.50 -0.02 -18.58
N ARG A 74 -1.37 -0.65 -18.24
CA ARG A 74 -1.34 -1.99 -17.63
C ARG A 74 -2.02 -2.03 -16.28
N TRP A 75 -1.77 -1.03 -15.43
CA TRP A 75 -2.46 -0.91 -14.14
C TRP A 75 -3.96 -0.65 -14.30
N ALA A 76 -4.36 0.21 -15.25
CA ALA A 76 -5.76 0.45 -15.57
C ALA A 76 -6.45 -0.83 -16.07
N ALA A 77 -5.82 -1.61 -16.96
CA ALA A 77 -6.35 -2.88 -17.43
C ALA A 77 -6.52 -3.91 -16.30
N LEU A 78 -5.54 -4.00 -15.39
CA LEU A 78 -5.60 -4.86 -14.22
C LEU A 78 -6.74 -4.45 -13.27
N LEU A 79 -6.90 -3.16 -13.01
CA LEU A 79 -7.99 -2.64 -12.19
C LEU A 79 -9.35 -2.90 -12.83
N MET A 80 -9.49 -2.72 -14.15
CA MET A 80 -10.73 -3.06 -14.88
C MET A 80 -11.05 -4.55 -14.81
N LEU A 81 -10.05 -5.43 -14.95
CA LEU A 81 -10.23 -6.87 -14.82
C LEU A 81 -10.74 -7.24 -13.42
N VAL A 82 -10.10 -6.71 -12.37
CA VAL A 82 -10.55 -6.92 -10.98
C VAL A 82 -11.97 -6.39 -10.77
N ALA A 83 -12.28 -5.21 -11.28
CA ALA A 83 -13.62 -4.63 -11.19
C ALA A 83 -14.67 -5.51 -11.90
N ALA A 84 -14.37 -6.03 -13.10
CA ALA A 84 -15.24 -6.94 -13.82
C ALA A 84 -15.48 -8.26 -13.06
N MET A 85 -14.42 -8.83 -12.45
CA MET A 85 -14.54 -10.02 -11.60
C MET A 85 -15.44 -9.77 -10.39
N MET A 86 -15.28 -8.63 -9.72
CA MET A 86 -16.10 -8.23 -8.58
C MET A 86 -17.55 -7.96 -9.00
N ALA A 87 -17.77 -7.32 -10.13
CA ALA A 87 -19.10 -7.07 -10.69
C ALA A 87 -19.82 -8.39 -11.05
N TYR A 88 -19.11 -9.33 -11.68
CA TYR A 88 -19.64 -10.66 -11.98
C TYR A 88 -20.07 -11.39 -10.70
N LEU A 89 -19.22 -11.44 -9.69
CA LEU A 89 -19.55 -12.08 -8.42
C LEU A 89 -20.71 -11.36 -7.69
N ALA A 90 -20.77 -10.04 -7.76
CA ALA A 90 -21.84 -9.24 -7.16
C ALA A 90 -23.20 -9.49 -7.85
N GLY A 91 -23.22 -9.78 -9.15
CA GLY A 91 -24.41 -10.16 -9.89
C GLY A 91 -24.87 -11.58 -9.55
N GLU A 92 -24.00 -12.55 -9.68
CA GLU A 92 -24.33 -13.97 -9.51
C GLU A 92 -24.55 -14.40 -8.06
N ARG A 93 -23.70 -13.96 -7.15
CA ARG A 93 -23.71 -14.29 -5.69
C ARG A 93 -23.85 -15.78 -5.41
N THR A 94 -23.23 -16.62 -6.24
CA THR A 94 -23.27 -18.08 -6.14
C THR A 94 -21.94 -18.65 -5.65
N PHE A 95 -21.95 -19.85 -5.05
CA PHE A 95 -20.71 -20.54 -4.72
C PHE A 95 -19.88 -20.87 -5.97
N LYS A 96 -20.55 -21.22 -7.09
CA LYS A 96 -19.87 -21.49 -8.37
C LYS A 96 -19.06 -20.26 -8.84
N ALA A 97 -19.69 -19.08 -8.83
CA ALA A 97 -19.02 -17.83 -9.18
C ALA A 97 -17.87 -17.52 -8.22
N TYR A 98 -18.05 -17.74 -6.92
CA TYR A 98 -17.01 -17.54 -5.91
C TYR A 98 -15.79 -18.45 -6.15
N PHE A 99 -16.02 -19.78 -6.34
CA PHE A 99 -14.94 -20.73 -6.58
C PHE A 99 -14.24 -20.52 -7.93
N MET A 100 -14.85 -19.79 -8.86
CA MET A 100 -14.22 -19.37 -10.11
C MET A 100 -13.41 -18.07 -9.92
N VAL A 101 -13.98 -17.07 -9.25
CA VAL A 101 -13.36 -15.75 -9.07
C VAL A 101 -12.19 -15.78 -8.08
N MET A 102 -12.31 -16.49 -6.95
CA MET A 102 -11.27 -16.49 -5.91
C MET A 102 -9.91 -17.04 -6.37
N PRO A 103 -9.83 -18.22 -7.00
CA PRO A 103 -8.55 -18.71 -7.50
C PRO A 103 -7.95 -17.79 -8.57
N LEU A 104 -8.77 -17.24 -9.47
CA LEU A 104 -8.33 -16.32 -10.50
C LEU A 104 -7.79 -15.02 -9.89
N LEU A 105 -8.47 -14.48 -8.90
CA LEU A 105 -8.02 -13.32 -8.14
C LEU A 105 -6.68 -13.61 -7.43
N THR A 106 -6.56 -14.77 -6.79
CA THR A 106 -5.32 -15.19 -6.12
C THR A 106 -4.16 -15.29 -7.11
N VAL A 107 -4.34 -15.95 -8.24
CA VAL A 107 -3.32 -16.06 -9.29
C VAL A 107 -2.90 -14.68 -9.80
N LEU A 108 -3.87 -13.78 -10.03
CA LEU A 108 -3.61 -12.42 -10.48
C LEU A 108 -2.75 -11.64 -9.47
N PHE A 109 -3.08 -11.72 -8.19
CA PHE A 109 -2.33 -11.01 -7.14
C PHE A 109 -0.96 -11.63 -6.87
N VAL A 110 -0.82 -12.95 -6.95
CA VAL A 110 0.48 -13.64 -6.89
C VAL A 110 1.36 -13.20 -8.07
N ALA A 111 0.80 -13.16 -9.28
CA ALA A 111 1.52 -12.68 -10.45
C ALA A 111 1.94 -11.19 -10.30
N ALA A 112 1.04 -10.34 -9.79
CA ALA A 112 1.34 -8.94 -9.50
C ALA A 112 2.45 -8.79 -8.44
N TYR A 113 2.44 -9.63 -7.40
CA TYR A 113 3.47 -9.65 -6.37
C TYR A 113 4.83 -10.09 -6.92
N ILE A 114 4.87 -11.17 -7.71
CA ILE A 114 6.10 -11.64 -8.37
C ILE A 114 6.64 -10.57 -9.33
N TRP A 115 5.74 -9.92 -10.08
CA TRP A 115 6.13 -8.83 -10.96
C TRP A 115 6.71 -7.63 -10.16
N ALA A 116 6.10 -7.28 -9.03
CA ALA A 116 6.61 -6.25 -8.12
C ALA A 116 8.03 -6.58 -7.59
N LEU A 117 8.31 -7.86 -7.30
CA LEU A 117 9.66 -8.31 -6.93
C LEU A 117 10.69 -8.05 -8.04
N ARG A 118 10.31 -8.28 -9.31
CA ARG A 118 11.19 -8.02 -10.46
C ARG A 118 11.41 -6.54 -10.73
N MET A 119 10.43 -5.70 -10.38
CA MET A 119 10.49 -4.24 -10.50
C MET A 119 11.25 -3.55 -9.35
N ASN A 120 11.86 -4.33 -8.46
CA ASN A 120 12.58 -3.81 -7.30
C ASN A 120 13.60 -2.74 -7.71
N GLY A 121 13.37 -1.50 -7.26
CA GLY A 121 14.22 -0.34 -7.54
C GLY A 121 13.92 0.42 -8.84
N SER A 122 13.07 -0.08 -9.75
CA SER A 122 12.74 0.63 -11.00
C SER A 122 11.76 1.79 -10.81
N THR A 123 10.93 1.73 -9.78
CA THR A 123 10.02 2.80 -9.39
C THR A 123 10.11 3.07 -7.90
N THR A 124 9.84 4.31 -7.48
CA THR A 124 9.92 4.71 -6.08
C THR A 124 8.99 3.89 -5.18
N LEU A 125 7.80 3.50 -5.66
CA LEU A 125 6.82 2.72 -4.91
C LEU A 125 7.32 1.31 -4.59
N PHE A 126 8.07 0.68 -5.51
CA PHE A 126 8.65 -0.65 -5.35
C PHE A 126 10.12 -0.62 -4.89
N SER A 127 10.62 0.56 -4.54
CA SER A 127 11.97 0.72 -4.01
C SER A 127 12.02 0.41 -2.52
N PRO A 128 12.97 -0.43 -2.05
CA PRO A 128 13.19 -0.67 -0.63
C PRO A 128 13.64 0.59 0.13
N ARG A 129 14.09 1.63 -0.58
CA ARG A 129 14.46 2.94 0.01
C ARG A 129 13.28 3.69 0.60
N LEU A 130 12.07 3.51 0.03
CA LEU A 130 10.87 4.16 0.53
C LEU A 130 10.35 3.45 1.79
N PHE A 131 10.30 2.14 1.74
CA PHE A 131 9.91 1.25 2.83
C PHE A 131 10.44 -0.16 2.53
N ALA A 132 11.01 -0.81 3.53
CA ALA A 132 11.31 -2.23 3.54
C ALA A 132 11.25 -2.76 4.96
N ASP A 133 10.77 -3.98 5.12
CA ASP A 133 10.71 -4.71 6.38
C ASP A 133 11.09 -6.17 6.15
N LYS A 134 11.23 -6.95 7.23
CA LYS A 134 11.51 -8.40 7.17
C LYS A 134 10.49 -9.17 6.32
N THR A 135 9.24 -8.70 6.28
CA THR A 135 8.13 -9.35 5.58
C THR A 135 7.89 -8.77 4.18
N PHE A 136 8.08 -7.47 4.02
CA PHE A 136 7.78 -6.74 2.79
C PHE A 136 9.02 -6.02 2.27
N PHE A 137 9.39 -6.30 1.03
CA PHE A 137 10.56 -5.69 0.38
C PHE A 137 10.32 -4.25 -0.10
N SER A 138 9.07 -3.81 -0.17
CA SER A 138 8.71 -2.44 -0.60
C SER A 138 7.30 -2.06 -0.15
N LEU A 139 7.00 -0.75 -0.21
CA LEU A 139 5.65 -0.25 0.04
C LEU A 139 4.62 -0.80 -0.95
N GLY A 140 5.01 -0.93 -2.22
CA GLY A 140 4.14 -1.50 -3.25
C GLY A 140 3.73 -2.94 -2.95
N SER A 141 4.65 -3.79 -2.44
CA SER A 141 4.34 -5.16 -2.06
C SER A 141 3.34 -5.24 -0.89
N LEU A 142 3.47 -4.36 0.10
CA LEU A 142 2.52 -4.23 1.20
C LEU A 142 1.12 -3.84 0.69
N ILE A 143 1.04 -2.83 -0.20
CA ILE A 143 -0.24 -2.38 -0.77
C ILE A 143 -0.92 -3.49 -1.59
N ILE A 144 -0.16 -4.27 -2.37
CA ILE A 144 -0.68 -5.41 -3.13
C ILE A 144 -1.34 -6.42 -2.19
N VAL A 145 -0.66 -6.81 -1.10
CA VAL A 145 -1.18 -7.78 -0.13
C VAL A 145 -2.42 -7.23 0.59
N ASN A 146 -2.39 -5.98 1.05
CA ASN A 146 -3.54 -5.36 1.70
C ASN A 146 -4.76 -5.28 0.77
N THR A 147 -4.53 -4.94 -0.50
CA THR A 147 -5.59 -4.91 -1.53
C THR A 147 -6.17 -6.30 -1.77
N TYR A 148 -5.32 -7.33 -1.83
CA TYR A 148 -5.78 -8.73 -1.94
C TYR A 148 -6.65 -9.15 -0.76
N ILE A 149 -6.22 -8.89 0.48
CA ILE A 149 -6.99 -9.19 1.70
C ILE A 149 -8.35 -8.50 1.65
N THR A 150 -8.37 -7.22 1.23
CA THR A 150 -9.61 -6.43 1.12
C THR A 150 -10.57 -7.04 0.11
N LEU A 151 -10.10 -7.37 -1.09
CA LEU A 151 -10.92 -7.95 -2.14
C LEU A 151 -11.38 -9.37 -1.81
N ALA A 152 -10.52 -10.20 -1.23
CA ALA A 152 -10.86 -11.55 -0.80
C ALA A 152 -11.99 -11.52 0.26
N THR A 153 -11.88 -10.62 1.23
CA THR A 153 -12.93 -10.41 2.25
C THR A 153 -14.23 -9.91 1.63
N ALA A 154 -14.15 -8.98 0.67
CA ALA A 154 -15.33 -8.49 -0.06
C ALA A 154 -16.00 -9.60 -0.87
N CYS A 155 -15.25 -10.49 -1.53
CA CYS A 155 -15.78 -11.67 -2.21
C CYS A 155 -16.57 -12.57 -1.24
N GLY A 156 -16.00 -12.89 -0.09
CA GLY A 156 -16.68 -13.67 0.95
C GLY A 156 -17.96 -12.98 1.43
N PHE A 157 -17.90 -11.67 1.63
CA PHE A 157 -19.07 -10.88 2.04
C PHE A 157 -20.19 -10.88 0.99
N LEU A 158 -19.88 -10.86 -0.31
CA LEU A 158 -20.89 -10.91 -1.37
C LEU A 158 -21.70 -12.20 -1.35
N ILE A 159 -21.09 -13.32 -1.02
CA ILE A 159 -21.79 -14.64 -0.94
C ILE A 159 -22.33 -14.96 0.45
N ARG A 160 -22.21 -14.06 1.45
CA ARG A 160 -22.62 -14.31 2.85
C ARG A 160 -24.02 -14.89 3.00
N GLY A 161 -24.97 -14.42 2.16
CA GLY A 161 -26.35 -14.91 2.20
C GLY A 161 -26.48 -16.39 1.85
N ARG A 162 -25.64 -16.89 0.93
CA ARG A 162 -25.60 -18.32 0.58
C ARG A 162 -24.93 -19.12 1.69
N ILE A 163 -23.84 -18.61 2.28
CA ILE A 163 -23.17 -19.22 3.42
C ILE A 163 -24.16 -19.38 4.59
N THR A 164 -24.87 -18.31 4.95
CA THR A 164 -25.86 -18.33 6.02
C THR A 164 -26.96 -19.35 5.75
N LYS A 165 -27.51 -19.38 4.54
CA LYS A 165 -28.56 -20.37 4.18
C LYS A 165 -28.05 -21.80 4.31
N MET A 166 -26.80 -22.08 3.87
CA MET A 166 -26.20 -23.40 3.98
C MET A 166 -26.00 -23.83 5.46
N LEU A 167 -25.55 -22.89 6.31
CA LEU A 167 -25.33 -23.18 7.74
C LEU A 167 -26.64 -23.47 8.52
N ILE A 168 -27.73 -22.82 8.14
CA ILE A 168 -29.03 -22.94 8.83
C ILE A 168 -29.91 -24.05 8.23
N SER A 169 -29.58 -24.59 7.06
CA SER A 169 -30.40 -25.56 6.33
C SER A 169 -30.74 -26.83 7.13
N ASP A 170 -29.85 -27.24 8.02
CA ASP A 170 -30.01 -28.41 8.86
C ASP A 170 -30.18 -27.99 10.33
N ARG A 171 -31.41 -27.95 10.81
CA ARG A 171 -31.77 -27.45 12.15
C ARG A 171 -31.07 -28.16 13.29
N GLY A 172 -30.79 -29.50 13.18
CA GLY A 172 -30.15 -30.28 14.24
C GLY A 172 -28.71 -29.89 14.53
N SER A 173 -27.97 -29.39 13.53
CA SER A 173 -26.55 -28.99 13.65
C SER A 173 -26.31 -27.50 13.45
N ALA A 174 -27.37 -26.71 13.25
CA ALA A 174 -27.24 -25.27 12.90
C ALA A 174 -26.46 -24.46 13.94
N ARG A 175 -26.74 -24.66 15.24
CA ARG A 175 -26.05 -23.97 16.34
C ARG A 175 -24.56 -24.28 16.36
N LEU A 176 -24.18 -25.56 16.20
CA LEU A 176 -22.77 -25.95 16.16
C LEU A 176 -22.06 -25.34 14.93
N LYS A 177 -22.68 -25.46 13.75
CA LYS A 177 -22.12 -24.90 12.50
C LYS A 177 -21.96 -23.39 12.60
N LEU A 178 -22.96 -22.68 13.14
CA LEU A 178 -22.89 -21.23 13.37
C LEU A 178 -21.83 -20.86 14.41
N GLY A 179 -21.69 -21.66 15.48
CA GLY A 179 -20.65 -21.47 16.49
C GLY A 179 -19.26 -21.59 15.92
N ILE A 180 -18.98 -22.65 15.15
CA ILE A 180 -17.69 -22.83 14.45
C ILE A 180 -17.44 -21.69 13.45
N PHE A 181 -18.44 -21.32 12.65
CA PHE A 181 -18.34 -20.22 11.71
C PHE A 181 -18.02 -18.89 12.42
N GLY A 182 -18.69 -18.63 13.54
CA GLY A 182 -18.43 -17.45 14.36
C GLY A 182 -17.02 -17.42 14.94
N ALA A 183 -16.53 -18.57 15.45
CA ALA A 183 -15.16 -18.70 15.95
C ALA A 183 -14.12 -18.45 14.84
N VAL A 184 -14.32 -19.01 13.65
CA VAL A 184 -13.45 -18.78 12.49
C VAL A 184 -13.44 -17.31 12.08
N LEU A 185 -14.62 -16.66 11.99
CA LEU A 185 -14.69 -15.23 11.67
C LEU A 185 -14.02 -14.38 12.77
N GLY A 186 -14.23 -14.72 14.05
CA GLY A 186 -13.56 -14.04 15.15
C GLY A 186 -12.03 -14.14 15.07
N LEU A 187 -11.54 -15.33 14.74
CA LEU A 187 -10.10 -15.53 14.50
C LEU A 187 -9.58 -14.67 13.31
N PHE A 188 -10.31 -14.63 12.19
CA PHE A 188 -9.94 -13.78 11.07
C PHE A 188 -9.91 -12.29 11.43
N ILE A 189 -10.90 -11.81 12.21
CA ILE A 189 -10.92 -10.42 12.70
C ILE A 189 -9.68 -10.14 13.56
N ALA A 190 -9.34 -11.05 14.49
CA ALA A 190 -8.17 -10.90 15.34
C ALA A 190 -6.85 -10.90 14.53
N VAL A 191 -6.72 -11.81 13.57
CA VAL A 191 -5.55 -11.91 12.70
C VAL A 191 -5.39 -10.65 11.83
N ILE A 192 -6.47 -10.16 11.19
CA ILE A 192 -6.43 -8.94 10.39
C ILE A 192 -6.13 -7.72 11.27
N GLY A 193 -6.68 -7.66 12.49
CA GLY A 193 -6.38 -6.60 13.45
C GLY A 193 -4.92 -6.58 13.87
N ALA A 194 -4.37 -7.74 14.24
CA ALA A 194 -2.95 -7.89 14.58
C ALA A 194 -2.05 -7.57 13.39
N TYR A 195 -2.38 -8.07 12.21
CA TYR A 195 -1.66 -7.77 10.96
C TYR A 195 -1.66 -6.25 10.67
N THR A 196 -2.82 -5.60 10.77
CA THR A 196 -2.96 -4.16 10.56
C THR A 196 -2.08 -3.37 11.53
N HIS A 197 -2.08 -3.74 12.82
CA HIS A 197 -1.25 -3.09 13.83
C HIS A 197 0.23 -3.28 13.54
N THR A 198 0.68 -4.52 13.32
CA THR A 198 2.09 -4.85 13.09
C THR A 198 2.64 -4.17 11.83
N THR A 199 1.90 -4.23 10.73
CA THR A 199 2.35 -3.62 9.47
C THR A 199 2.31 -2.10 9.52
N MET A 200 1.34 -1.51 10.20
CA MET A 200 1.27 -0.06 10.37
C MET A 200 2.44 0.47 11.20
N THR A 201 2.77 -0.18 12.32
CA THR A 201 3.93 0.19 13.13
C THR A 201 5.23 0.02 12.36
N SER A 202 5.35 -1.06 11.58
CA SER A 202 6.50 -1.26 10.68
C SER A 202 6.63 -0.15 9.63
N VAL A 203 5.53 0.28 9.01
CA VAL A 203 5.57 1.42 8.07
C VAL A 203 5.99 2.71 8.76
N LEU A 204 5.52 2.96 9.97
CA LEU A 204 5.89 4.16 10.73
C LEU A 204 7.39 4.17 11.09
N ASP A 205 7.94 3.02 11.53
CA ASP A 205 9.34 2.90 11.94
C ASP A 205 10.29 2.86 10.73
N ASN A 206 9.99 2.06 9.72
CA ASN A 206 10.93 1.70 8.65
C ASN A 206 10.74 2.49 7.34
N SER A 207 9.73 3.38 7.24
CA SER A 207 9.54 4.16 6.02
C SER A 207 10.21 5.53 6.08
N ASN A 208 10.64 6.02 4.91
CA ASN A 208 11.06 7.41 4.72
C ASN A 208 9.87 8.33 4.32
N ILE A 209 8.65 7.93 4.69
CA ILE A 209 7.42 8.65 4.41
C ILE A 209 7.00 9.39 5.68
N SER A 210 6.63 10.66 5.54
CA SER A 210 5.95 11.36 6.63
C SER A 210 4.47 10.99 6.60
N MET A 211 3.98 10.36 7.67
CA MET A 211 2.55 10.11 7.83
C MET A 211 1.76 11.40 8.17
N GLN A 212 2.46 12.47 8.51
CA GLN A 212 1.87 13.79 8.65
C GLN A 212 1.70 14.41 7.27
N LEU A 213 0.49 14.39 6.71
CA LEU A 213 0.19 14.84 5.35
C LEU A 213 0.67 16.28 5.08
N TYR A 214 0.62 17.16 6.08
CA TYR A 214 1.08 18.54 5.97
C TYR A 214 2.62 18.67 5.86
N ARG A 215 3.38 17.63 6.25
CA ARG A 215 4.85 17.56 6.12
C ARG A 215 5.33 16.66 4.99
N ALA A 216 4.41 16.00 4.27
CA ALA A 216 4.76 14.95 3.32
C ALA A 216 5.41 15.49 2.03
N GLY A 217 5.19 16.76 1.68
CA GLY A 217 5.80 17.39 0.50
C GLY A 217 5.55 16.59 -0.79
N SER A 218 6.60 16.34 -1.56
CA SER A 218 6.54 15.55 -2.81
C SER A 218 6.17 14.07 -2.62
N LYS A 219 6.23 13.55 -1.38
CA LYS A 219 5.88 12.16 -1.03
C LYS A 219 4.44 11.99 -0.53
N ALA A 220 3.61 13.04 -0.56
CA ALA A 220 2.22 13.00 -0.08
C ALA A 220 1.38 11.89 -0.73
N VAL A 221 1.60 11.60 -2.01
CA VAL A 221 0.90 10.54 -2.74
C VAL A 221 1.11 9.16 -2.07
N TYR A 222 2.33 8.86 -1.63
CA TYR A 222 2.62 7.59 -0.95
C TYR A 222 1.95 7.50 0.41
N SER A 223 1.88 8.60 1.16
CA SER A 223 1.15 8.68 2.43
C SER A 223 -0.34 8.42 2.22
N ILE A 224 -0.95 9.01 1.18
CA ILE A 224 -2.35 8.78 0.82
C ILE A 224 -2.59 7.31 0.46
N LEU A 225 -1.72 6.70 -0.35
CA LEU A 225 -1.83 5.28 -0.72
C LEU A 225 -1.77 4.36 0.51
N VAL A 226 -0.91 4.68 1.47
CA VAL A 226 -0.83 3.97 2.75
C VAL A 226 -2.15 4.09 3.52
N TYR A 227 -2.69 5.30 3.68
CA TYR A 227 -3.97 5.50 4.37
C TYR A 227 -5.13 4.76 3.69
N VAL A 228 -5.22 4.83 2.35
CA VAL A 228 -6.24 4.11 1.57
C VAL A 228 -6.11 2.60 1.78
N SER A 229 -4.89 2.07 1.75
CA SER A 229 -4.60 0.66 1.96
C SER A 229 -5.05 0.17 3.34
N TYR A 230 -4.73 0.90 4.42
CA TYR A 230 -5.16 0.55 5.78
C TYR A 230 -6.66 0.77 6.00
N THR A 231 -7.27 1.78 5.38
CA THR A 231 -8.72 1.93 5.37
C THR A 231 -9.40 0.71 4.78
N GLY A 232 -8.84 0.11 3.72
CA GLY A 232 -9.29 -1.16 3.16
C GLY A 232 -9.31 -2.29 4.21
N LEU A 233 -8.23 -2.44 5.00
CA LEU A 233 -8.16 -3.46 6.06
C LEU A 233 -9.19 -3.21 7.18
N LEU A 234 -9.45 -1.95 7.54
CA LEU A 234 -10.50 -1.63 8.51
C LEU A 234 -11.89 -1.95 7.97
N ILE A 235 -12.12 -1.73 6.67
CA ILE A 235 -13.36 -2.14 5.99
C ILE A 235 -13.50 -3.66 6.04
N CYS A 236 -12.41 -4.44 5.89
CA CYS A 236 -12.44 -5.89 6.07
C CYS A 236 -12.98 -6.30 7.44
N ILE A 237 -12.48 -5.68 8.50
CA ILE A 237 -12.94 -5.93 9.87
C ILE A 237 -14.44 -5.66 9.98
N LEU A 238 -14.94 -4.54 9.45
CA LEU A 238 -16.36 -4.20 9.43
C LEU A 238 -17.19 -5.25 8.67
N LEU A 239 -16.74 -5.68 7.50
CA LEU A 239 -17.42 -6.68 6.69
C LEU A 239 -17.50 -8.03 7.41
N LEU A 240 -16.40 -8.48 8.04
CA LEU A 240 -16.35 -9.70 8.82
C LEU A 240 -17.25 -9.62 10.05
N MET A 241 -17.24 -8.50 10.77
CA MET A 241 -18.16 -8.26 11.89
C MET A 241 -19.62 -8.30 11.44
N GLN A 242 -19.95 -7.77 10.26
CA GLN A 242 -21.30 -7.85 9.71
C GLN A 242 -21.67 -9.29 9.31
N MET A 243 -20.72 -10.13 8.93
CA MET A 243 -20.94 -11.57 8.68
C MET A 243 -21.25 -12.33 9.95
N LEU A 244 -20.89 -11.85 11.14
CA LEU A 244 -21.26 -12.44 12.44
C LEU A 244 -22.75 -12.26 12.79
N ARG A 245 -23.50 -11.43 12.07
CA ARG A 245 -24.91 -11.16 12.34
C ARG A 245 -25.77 -12.42 12.57
N PRO A 246 -25.74 -13.45 11.72
CA PRO A 246 -26.54 -14.67 11.94
C PRO A 246 -26.11 -15.43 13.20
N VAL A 247 -24.82 -15.42 13.53
CA VAL A 247 -24.26 -16.04 14.73
C VAL A 247 -24.82 -15.33 15.97
N VAL A 248 -24.67 -14.03 16.06
CA VAL A 248 -25.15 -13.23 17.19
C VAL A 248 -26.68 -13.39 17.37
N HIS A 249 -27.44 -13.36 16.28
CA HIS A 249 -28.88 -13.53 16.34
C HIS A 249 -29.28 -14.89 16.91
N GLU A 250 -28.62 -15.98 16.50
CA GLU A 250 -28.92 -17.34 16.99
C GLU A 250 -28.61 -17.52 18.48
N PHE A 251 -27.52 -16.93 18.98
CA PHE A 251 -27.08 -17.11 20.37
C PHE A 251 -27.67 -16.09 21.34
N THR A 252 -27.99 -14.88 20.90
CA THR A 252 -28.42 -13.78 21.79
C THR A 252 -29.83 -13.26 21.51
N GLY A 253 -30.47 -13.70 20.42
CA GLY A 253 -31.74 -13.16 19.94
C GLY A 253 -31.69 -11.70 19.46
N LYS A 254 -30.52 -11.05 19.56
CA LYS A 254 -30.36 -9.63 19.19
C LYS A 254 -29.97 -9.45 17.71
N HIS A 255 -30.52 -8.45 17.08
CA HIS A 255 -30.16 -8.09 15.71
C HIS A 255 -28.91 -7.19 15.68
N LEU A 256 -27.76 -7.79 15.41
CA LEU A 256 -26.54 -7.03 15.16
C LEU A 256 -26.58 -6.40 13.76
N ASN A 257 -26.54 -5.08 13.65
CA ASN A 257 -26.43 -4.38 12.37
C ASN A 257 -25.39 -3.27 12.46
N ILE A 258 -24.15 -3.61 12.11
CA ILE A 258 -22.99 -2.73 12.25
C ILE A 258 -22.95 -1.67 11.13
N LEU A 259 -23.59 -1.94 9.98
CA LEU A 259 -23.65 -0.99 8.87
C LEU A 259 -24.72 0.12 9.06
N THR A 260 -25.36 0.20 10.24
CA THR A 260 -26.20 1.35 10.55
C THR A 260 -25.34 2.58 10.91
N ARG A 261 -25.94 3.79 10.76
CA ARG A 261 -25.19 5.05 10.93
C ARG A 261 -24.43 5.14 12.26
N LYS A 262 -25.07 4.77 13.40
CA LYS A 262 -24.45 4.90 14.73
C LYS A 262 -23.19 4.02 14.92
N PRO A 263 -23.25 2.69 14.73
CA PRO A 263 -22.05 1.85 14.87
C PRO A 263 -20.98 2.18 13.82
N LEU A 264 -21.38 2.56 12.59
CA LEU A 264 -20.44 2.94 11.53
C LEU A 264 -19.65 4.20 11.92
N VAL A 265 -20.33 5.24 12.44
CA VAL A 265 -19.68 6.47 12.93
C VAL A 265 -18.79 6.16 14.13
N ALA A 266 -19.26 5.34 15.08
CA ALA A 266 -18.45 4.94 16.22
C ALA A 266 -17.17 4.21 15.79
N PHE A 267 -17.27 3.30 14.83
CA PHE A 267 -16.10 2.60 14.28
C PHE A 267 -15.16 3.56 13.53
N ALA A 268 -15.69 4.49 12.74
CA ALA A 268 -14.89 5.49 12.04
C ALA A 268 -14.12 6.40 13.01
N LEU A 269 -14.77 6.84 14.09
CA LEU A 269 -14.13 7.63 15.16
C LEU A 269 -13.04 6.81 15.87
N PHE A 270 -13.33 5.55 16.21
CA PHE A 270 -12.33 4.65 16.79
C PHE A 270 -11.13 4.46 15.85
N ALA A 271 -11.36 4.22 14.57
CA ALA A 271 -10.31 4.07 13.57
C ALA A 271 -9.47 5.34 13.44
N ALA A 272 -10.11 6.51 13.38
CA ALA A 272 -9.42 7.80 13.31
C ALA A 272 -8.57 8.06 14.56
N ALA A 273 -9.12 7.79 15.74
CA ALA A 273 -8.39 7.91 17.00
C ALA A 273 -7.19 6.94 17.05
N TYR A 274 -7.39 5.68 16.67
CA TYR A 274 -6.34 4.68 16.60
C TYR A 274 -5.19 5.11 15.69
N PHE A 275 -5.50 5.55 14.46
CA PHE A 275 -4.48 6.03 13.52
C PHE A 275 -3.75 7.27 14.05
N SER A 276 -4.48 8.21 14.64
CA SER A 276 -3.89 9.45 15.18
C SER A 276 -2.95 9.16 16.34
N ILE A 277 -3.37 8.34 17.30
CA ILE A 277 -2.57 7.98 18.48
C ILE A 277 -1.33 7.19 18.06
N THR A 278 -1.50 6.19 17.21
CA THR A 278 -0.38 5.35 16.74
C THR A 278 0.62 6.19 15.95
N SER A 279 0.14 7.02 15.03
CA SER A 279 1.00 7.90 14.21
C SER A 279 1.75 8.93 15.07
N ALA A 280 1.12 9.50 16.09
CA ALA A 280 1.76 10.46 17.02
C ALA A 280 2.81 9.77 17.89
N ALA A 281 2.50 8.62 18.49
CA ALA A 281 3.41 7.88 19.36
C ALA A 281 4.69 7.45 18.64
N TYR A 282 4.55 6.83 17.47
CA TYR A 282 5.71 6.39 16.68
C TYR A 282 6.43 7.53 15.98
N GLY A 283 5.71 8.59 15.55
CA GLY A 283 6.31 9.80 14.99
C GLY A 283 7.24 10.49 15.98
N LEU A 284 6.80 10.66 17.23
CA LEU A 284 7.62 11.25 18.30
C LEU A 284 8.85 10.38 18.63
N LYS A 285 8.69 9.06 18.67
CA LYS A 285 9.82 8.14 18.87
C LYS A 285 10.86 8.33 17.77
N LYS A 286 10.45 8.32 16.52
CA LYS A 286 11.34 8.48 15.36
C LYS A 286 12.06 9.84 15.33
N GLU A 287 11.39 10.92 15.74
CA GLU A 287 12.03 12.24 15.88
C GLU A 287 13.08 12.26 17.00
N LYS A 288 12.80 11.62 18.14
CA LYS A 288 13.76 11.46 19.23
C LYS A 288 15.00 10.65 18.80
N ASP A 289 14.79 9.51 18.14
CA ASP A 289 15.89 8.66 17.67
C ASP A 289 16.78 9.40 16.65
N ARG A 290 16.17 10.20 15.77
CA ARG A 290 16.92 11.07 14.85
C ARG A 290 17.70 12.16 15.59
N ALA A 291 17.11 12.80 16.57
CA ALA A 291 17.79 13.83 17.35
C ALA A 291 19.01 13.28 18.10
N VAL A 292 18.92 12.07 18.65
CA VAL A 292 20.06 11.39 19.30
C VAL A 292 21.20 11.10 18.29
N VAL A 293 20.87 10.67 17.07
CA VAL A 293 21.88 10.43 16.00
C VAL A 293 22.57 11.73 15.58
N TRP A 294 21.88 12.87 15.62
CA TRP A 294 22.49 14.18 15.30
C TRP A 294 23.30 14.79 16.45
N ALA A 295 23.06 14.35 17.67
CA ALA A 295 23.76 14.84 18.87
C ALA A 295 25.07 14.11 19.19
N ASN A 296 25.29 12.93 18.61
CA ASN A 296 26.52 12.12 18.68
C ASN A 296 27.38 12.31 17.44
#